data_c1eb20ad104890b5e670ce752943c592
#
_entry.id   c1eb20ad104890b5e670ce752943c592
#
_cell.length_a   1.000
_cell.length_b   1.000
_cell.length_c   1.000
_cell.angle_alpha   90.00
_cell.angle_beta   90.00
_cell.angle_gamma   90.00
#
_symmetry.space_group_name_H-M   'P 1'
#
loop_
_entity.id
_entity.type
_entity.pdbx_description
1 polymer ?
#
loop_
_entity_poly.entity_id
_entity_poly.type
_entity_poly.pdbx_seq_one_letter_code
_entity_poly.pdbx_strand_id
1 'polypeptide(L)'
;MAQKLEGMSFDCVCDFIAFVPSQLERDYRLFKGRTKQFMFISSASAYQKPLSNCRVTESTPLCNPYWEYSRNKIACEEYLMKVYREEGFPVTIIRPSHTYDERNIPLGVHGRNGSWQTVKRMLEGKPVIMHGDGTSLWTMTFNTDFAKAFIGLMNNPHALGEAFQITSDETLTWNQIYQAIADALGVPFKPYYVSSEFLHAVSDYDFRGSLIGDKANSVVFDNEKLHRAVPGFAATIRFDQGVRKVVDYVLSHPECQKEDPEFDQWCDKVIAALEKAKKELLA
;
A
#
# COMPACT_ATOMS: atom_id res chain seq x y z
N MET A 1 -29.16 0.94 -6.78
CA MET A 1 -28.13 0.67 -7.80
C MET A 1 -28.62 -0.35 -8.83
N ALA A 2 -29.18 -1.49 -8.45
CA ALA A 2 -29.64 -2.53 -9.39
C ALA A 2 -30.58 -2.01 -10.49
N GLN A 3 -31.59 -1.21 -10.16
CA GLN A 3 -32.49 -0.59 -11.14
C GLN A 3 -31.79 0.33 -12.16
N LYS A 4 -30.71 1.02 -11.75
CA LYS A 4 -29.94 1.90 -12.65
C LYS A 4 -29.07 1.11 -13.66
N LEU A 5 -28.80 -0.15 -13.37
CA LEU A 5 -27.98 -1.05 -14.20
C LEU A 5 -28.83 -2.00 -15.05
N GLU A 6 -30.18 -1.89 -14.98
CA GLU A 6 -31.08 -2.78 -15.72
C GLU A 6 -30.89 -2.59 -17.23
N GLY A 7 -30.73 -3.70 -17.95
CA GLY A 7 -30.47 -3.70 -19.39
C GLY A 7 -29.03 -3.33 -19.81
N MET A 8 -28.15 -2.97 -18.87
CA MET A 8 -26.76 -2.62 -19.20
C MET A 8 -25.87 -3.86 -19.18
N SER A 9 -24.89 -3.87 -20.07
CA SER A 9 -23.75 -4.80 -20.09
C SER A 9 -22.46 -4.01 -20.15
N PHE A 10 -21.36 -4.59 -19.64
CA PHE A 10 -20.08 -3.92 -19.49
C PHE A 10 -18.97 -4.79 -20.07
N ASP A 11 -18.03 -4.18 -20.77
CA ASP A 11 -16.82 -4.86 -21.20
C ASP A 11 -15.90 -5.16 -20.01
N CYS A 12 -15.80 -4.21 -19.07
CA CYS A 12 -15.04 -4.37 -17.84
C CYS A 12 -15.71 -3.62 -16.69
N VAL A 13 -15.77 -4.24 -15.52
CA VAL A 13 -16.16 -3.63 -14.25
C VAL A 13 -14.94 -3.61 -13.34
N CYS A 14 -14.59 -2.46 -12.79
CA CYS A 14 -13.43 -2.27 -11.90
C CYS A 14 -13.90 -1.91 -10.50
N ASP A 15 -13.62 -2.78 -9.54
CA ASP A 15 -14.01 -2.59 -8.14
C ASP A 15 -12.81 -2.20 -7.28
N PHE A 16 -12.78 -0.92 -6.91
CA PHE A 16 -11.76 -0.31 -6.04
C PHE A 16 -12.20 -0.18 -4.58
N ILE A 17 -13.47 -0.48 -4.27
CA ILE A 17 -14.10 -0.10 -3.00
C ILE A 17 -14.64 -1.28 -2.19
N ALA A 18 -14.46 -2.50 -2.65
CA ALA A 18 -14.78 -3.69 -1.86
C ALA A 18 -13.61 -4.06 -0.93
N PHE A 19 -13.93 -4.20 0.35
CA PHE A 19 -12.98 -4.52 1.41
C PHE A 19 -13.32 -5.79 2.17
N VAL A 20 -14.54 -6.29 2.05
CA VAL A 20 -15.02 -7.51 2.73
C VAL A 20 -15.86 -8.36 1.77
N PRO A 21 -15.95 -9.69 1.97
CA PRO A 21 -16.65 -10.60 1.06
C PRO A 21 -18.11 -10.23 0.79
N SER A 22 -18.83 -9.72 1.77
CA SER A 22 -20.24 -9.33 1.61
C SER A 22 -20.47 -8.23 0.57
N GLN A 23 -19.47 -7.35 0.37
CA GLN A 23 -19.52 -6.34 -0.69
C GLN A 23 -19.36 -7.00 -2.06
N LEU A 24 -18.45 -7.95 -2.20
CA LEU A 24 -18.27 -8.69 -3.45
C LEU A 24 -19.43 -9.64 -3.77
N GLU A 25 -20.10 -10.21 -2.77
CA GLU A 25 -21.34 -10.97 -2.98
C GLU A 25 -22.45 -10.09 -3.59
N ARG A 26 -22.56 -8.85 -3.10
CA ARG A 26 -23.47 -7.85 -3.68
C ARG A 26 -23.08 -7.55 -5.13
N ASP A 27 -21.80 -7.29 -5.39
CA ASP A 27 -21.30 -6.88 -6.70
C ASP A 27 -21.36 -8.05 -7.69
N TYR A 28 -21.08 -9.26 -7.25
CA TYR A 28 -21.31 -10.47 -8.05
C TYR A 28 -22.78 -10.58 -8.50
N ARG A 29 -23.76 -10.42 -7.58
CA ARG A 29 -25.19 -10.43 -7.95
C ARG A 29 -25.57 -9.33 -8.93
N LEU A 30 -24.92 -8.17 -8.87
CA LEU A 30 -25.16 -7.05 -9.77
C LEU A 30 -24.61 -7.29 -11.18
N PHE A 31 -23.44 -7.93 -11.28
CA PHE A 31 -22.66 -8.00 -12.54
C PHE A 31 -22.62 -9.39 -13.16
N LYS A 32 -23.09 -10.44 -12.50
CA LYS A 32 -23.20 -11.79 -13.09
C LYS A 32 -23.98 -11.78 -14.40
N GLY A 33 -23.37 -12.28 -15.48
CA GLY A 33 -23.95 -12.30 -16.83
C GLY A 33 -24.02 -10.91 -17.50
N ARG A 34 -23.44 -9.86 -16.88
CA ARG A 34 -23.46 -8.50 -17.43
C ARG A 34 -22.10 -7.90 -17.70
N THR A 35 -21.03 -8.55 -17.31
CA THR A 35 -19.67 -8.10 -17.58
C THR A 35 -18.83 -9.18 -18.25
N LYS A 36 -17.92 -8.78 -19.13
CA LYS A 36 -16.94 -9.67 -19.75
C LYS A 36 -15.69 -9.83 -18.89
N GLN A 37 -15.42 -8.87 -17.99
CA GLN A 37 -14.32 -8.93 -17.02
C GLN A 37 -14.72 -8.14 -15.76
N PHE A 38 -14.41 -8.71 -14.58
CA PHE A 38 -14.55 -8.06 -13.28
C PHE A 38 -13.17 -7.96 -12.64
N MET A 39 -12.62 -6.75 -12.55
CA MET A 39 -11.31 -6.48 -11.97
C MET A 39 -11.47 -6.03 -10.52
N PHE A 40 -10.91 -6.80 -9.59
CA PHE A 40 -10.98 -6.52 -8.15
C PHE A 40 -9.61 -6.04 -7.64
N ILE A 41 -9.61 -4.91 -6.91
CA ILE A 41 -8.42 -4.44 -6.20
C ILE A 41 -8.30 -5.14 -4.85
N SER A 42 -7.38 -6.10 -4.78
CA SER A 42 -6.92 -6.74 -3.56
C SER A 42 -5.77 -5.94 -2.92
N SER A 43 -4.76 -6.59 -2.39
CA SER A 43 -3.58 -5.96 -1.80
C SER A 43 -2.40 -6.93 -1.75
N ALA A 44 -1.18 -6.43 -1.96
CA ALA A 44 0.04 -7.20 -1.72
C ALA A 44 0.27 -7.51 -0.23
N SER A 45 -0.41 -6.82 0.69
CA SER A 45 -0.39 -7.19 2.13
C SER A 45 -1.05 -8.54 2.41
N ALA A 46 -1.80 -9.10 1.45
CA ALA A 46 -2.40 -10.44 1.53
C ALA A 46 -1.36 -11.57 1.50
N TYR A 47 -0.18 -11.35 0.92
CA TYR A 47 0.88 -12.35 0.92
C TYR A 47 1.32 -12.74 2.31
N GLN A 48 1.77 -13.99 2.45
CA GLN A 48 2.18 -14.59 3.71
C GLN A 48 3.11 -13.68 4.54
N LYS A 49 2.81 -13.58 5.83
CA LYS A 49 3.67 -12.89 6.80
C LYS A 49 3.88 -13.80 8.03
N PRO A 50 5.15 -13.98 8.48
CA PRO A 50 6.38 -13.49 7.85
C PRO A 50 6.63 -14.17 6.50
N LEU A 51 7.35 -13.48 5.62
CA LEU A 51 7.74 -14.05 4.32
C LEU A 51 8.81 -15.12 4.48
N SER A 52 8.69 -16.24 3.77
CA SER A 52 9.73 -17.26 3.68
C SER A 52 10.85 -16.86 2.71
N ASN A 53 10.54 -15.97 1.77
CA ASN A 53 11.48 -15.38 0.81
C ASN A 53 11.06 -13.93 0.55
N CYS A 54 12.01 -13.00 0.55
CA CYS A 54 11.72 -11.59 0.27
C CYS A 54 11.28 -11.36 -1.20
N ARG A 55 11.67 -12.22 -2.15
CA ARG A 55 11.17 -12.18 -3.53
C ARG A 55 9.76 -12.79 -3.58
N VAL A 56 8.79 -11.97 -3.94
CA VAL A 56 7.35 -12.29 -3.96
C VAL A 56 6.86 -12.36 -5.39
N THR A 57 6.14 -13.45 -5.69
CA THR A 57 5.39 -13.67 -6.93
C THR A 57 3.92 -13.86 -6.60
N GLU A 58 3.04 -13.90 -7.62
CA GLU A 58 1.61 -14.15 -7.42
C GLU A 58 1.31 -15.55 -6.85
N SER A 59 2.27 -16.49 -6.96
CA SER A 59 2.18 -17.83 -6.37
C SER A 59 2.61 -17.89 -4.89
N THR A 60 3.14 -16.81 -4.34
CA THR A 60 3.43 -16.72 -2.91
C THR A 60 2.13 -16.94 -2.12
N PRO A 61 2.12 -17.83 -1.09
CA PRO A 61 0.91 -18.12 -0.32
C PRO A 61 0.28 -16.86 0.28
N LEU A 62 -1.04 -16.88 0.44
CA LEU A 62 -1.80 -15.80 1.08
C LEU A 62 -2.05 -16.16 2.54
N CYS A 63 -1.45 -15.43 3.47
CA CYS A 63 -1.64 -15.61 4.90
C CYS A 63 -1.08 -14.43 5.67
N ASN A 64 -1.92 -13.57 6.22
CA ASN A 64 -1.47 -12.46 7.06
C ASN A 64 -2.22 -12.46 8.40
N PRO A 65 -1.65 -13.05 9.46
CA PRO A 65 -2.32 -13.14 10.76
C PRO A 65 -2.33 -11.81 11.53
N TYR A 66 -1.53 -10.83 11.12
CA TYR A 66 -1.31 -9.59 11.85
C TYR A 66 -2.33 -8.50 11.50
N TRP A 67 -2.92 -8.53 10.30
CA TRP A 67 -3.76 -7.44 9.80
C TRP A 67 -5.14 -7.92 9.35
N GLU A 68 -6.19 -7.39 9.96
CA GLU A 68 -7.57 -7.71 9.61
C GLU A 68 -7.90 -7.31 8.16
N TYR A 69 -7.43 -6.14 7.74
CA TYR A 69 -7.56 -5.69 6.35
C TYR A 69 -7.05 -6.75 5.36
N SER A 70 -5.86 -7.30 5.61
CA SER A 70 -5.27 -8.32 4.73
C SER A 70 -6.06 -9.63 4.75
N ARG A 71 -6.53 -10.07 5.94
CA ARG A 71 -7.41 -11.26 6.04
C ARG A 71 -8.71 -11.07 5.25
N ASN A 72 -9.30 -9.89 5.31
CA ASN A 72 -10.50 -9.55 4.55
C ASN A 72 -10.23 -9.57 3.04
N LYS A 73 -9.09 -9.04 2.58
CA LYS A 73 -8.70 -9.11 1.16
C LYS A 73 -8.46 -10.55 0.69
N ILE A 74 -7.84 -11.40 1.52
CA ILE A 74 -7.69 -12.84 1.26
C ILE A 74 -9.07 -13.50 1.09
N ALA A 75 -9.98 -13.30 2.03
CA ALA A 75 -11.33 -13.85 1.96
C ALA A 75 -12.11 -13.35 0.72
N CYS A 76 -11.88 -12.11 0.29
CA CYS A 76 -12.41 -11.56 -0.95
C CYS A 76 -11.89 -12.31 -2.19
N GLU A 77 -10.58 -12.55 -2.25
CA GLU A 77 -9.98 -13.32 -3.35
C GLU A 77 -10.48 -14.76 -3.40
N GLU A 78 -10.56 -15.43 -2.24
CA GLU A 78 -11.11 -16.79 -2.12
C GLU A 78 -12.54 -16.88 -2.65
N TYR A 79 -13.40 -15.94 -2.26
CA TYR A 79 -14.76 -15.83 -2.75
C TYR A 79 -14.82 -15.65 -4.26
N LEU A 80 -14.07 -14.70 -4.81
CA LEU A 80 -14.05 -14.42 -6.24
C LEU A 80 -13.52 -15.60 -7.04
N MET A 81 -12.45 -16.24 -6.59
CA MET A 81 -11.91 -17.44 -7.24
C MET A 81 -12.84 -18.64 -7.15
N LYS A 82 -13.66 -18.73 -6.09
CA LYS A 82 -14.72 -19.74 -6.00
C LYS A 82 -15.77 -19.51 -7.09
N VAL A 83 -16.36 -18.32 -7.18
CA VAL A 83 -17.39 -18.04 -8.20
C VAL A 83 -16.86 -18.06 -9.63
N TYR A 84 -15.59 -17.77 -9.84
CA TYR A 84 -14.92 -17.99 -11.12
C TYR A 84 -14.93 -19.48 -11.51
N ARG A 85 -14.48 -20.37 -10.60
CA ARG A 85 -14.40 -21.81 -10.89
C ARG A 85 -15.76 -22.50 -10.99
N GLU A 86 -16.70 -22.13 -10.14
CA GLU A 86 -18.00 -22.81 -10.04
C GLU A 86 -19.04 -22.25 -11.03
N GLU A 87 -18.94 -20.98 -11.37
CA GLU A 87 -20.02 -20.28 -12.08
C GLU A 87 -19.50 -19.49 -13.30
N GLY A 88 -18.20 -19.53 -13.59
CA GLY A 88 -17.59 -18.84 -14.73
C GLY A 88 -17.61 -17.31 -14.64
N PHE A 89 -17.70 -16.75 -13.42
CA PHE A 89 -17.66 -15.28 -13.27
C PHE A 89 -16.27 -14.74 -13.65
N PRO A 90 -16.15 -13.82 -14.62
CA PRO A 90 -14.89 -13.47 -15.28
C PRO A 90 -13.99 -12.55 -14.45
N VAL A 91 -13.35 -13.10 -13.42
CA VAL A 91 -12.56 -12.33 -12.44
C VAL A 91 -11.13 -12.13 -12.89
N THR A 92 -10.59 -10.93 -12.60
CA THR A 92 -9.15 -10.64 -12.55
C THR A 92 -8.84 -9.99 -11.21
N ILE A 93 -7.85 -10.50 -10.47
CA ILE A 93 -7.44 -9.98 -9.16
C ILE A 93 -6.20 -9.12 -9.34
N ILE A 94 -6.20 -7.92 -8.75
CA ILE A 94 -5.06 -7.00 -8.77
C ILE A 94 -4.54 -6.81 -7.35
N ARG A 95 -3.26 -7.05 -7.14
CA ARG A 95 -2.56 -6.87 -5.86
C ARG A 95 -1.57 -5.69 -5.94
N PRO A 96 -2.02 -4.44 -5.70
CA PRO A 96 -1.10 -3.32 -5.58
C PRO A 96 -0.29 -3.42 -4.28
N SER A 97 0.94 -2.87 -4.31
CA SER A 97 1.70 -2.53 -3.11
C SER A 97 1.40 -1.08 -2.72
N HIS A 98 2.40 -0.28 -2.38
CA HIS A 98 2.22 1.10 -2.00
C HIS A 98 2.10 2.00 -3.25
N THR A 99 0.90 2.06 -3.80
CA THR A 99 0.57 3.02 -4.85
C THR A 99 0.33 4.40 -4.22
N TYR A 100 0.91 5.44 -4.79
CA TYR A 100 0.80 6.82 -4.30
C TYR A 100 0.44 7.79 -5.41
N ASP A 101 -0.17 8.90 -5.03
CA ASP A 101 -0.57 10.01 -5.90
C ASP A 101 -0.06 11.35 -5.35
N GLU A 102 -0.40 12.43 -6.01
CA GLU A 102 0.06 13.77 -5.66
C GLU A 102 -0.44 14.28 -4.30
N ARG A 103 -1.53 13.72 -3.75
CA ARG A 103 -2.26 14.30 -2.60
C ARG A 103 -1.75 13.86 -1.25
N ASN A 104 -0.94 12.80 -1.19
CA ASN A 104 -0.47 12.24 0.07
C ASN A 104 0.97 11.74 -0.04
N ILE A 105 1.87 12.29 0.78
CA ILE A 105 3.28 11.85 0.83
C ILE A 105 3.33 10.45 1.47
N PRO A 106 3.88 9.43 0.77
CA PRO A 106 3.85 8.06 1.25
C PRO A 106 4.89 7.82 2.34
N LEU A 107 4.45 7.61 3.57
CA LEU A 107 5.28 7.36 4.75
C LEU A 107 4.92 6.05 5.44
N GLY A 108 5.90 5.42 6.11
CA GLY A 108 5.70 4.17 6.85
C GLY A 108 4.99 4.39 8.18
N VAL A 109 5.40 5.42 8.91
CA VAL A 109 4.88 5.79 10.25
C VAL A 109 4.18 7.13 10.16
N HIS A 110 2.89 7.15 10.46
CA HIS A 110 2.06 8.35 10.43
C HIS A 110 0.87 8.21 11.37
N GLY A 111 0.22 9.34 11.70
CA GLY A 111 -0.98 9.41 12.53
C GLY A 111 -2.27 9.05 11.77
N ARG A 112 -3.41 9.29 12.44
CA ARG A 112 -4.75 8.96 11.89
C ARG A 112 -5.16 9.89 10.74
N ASN A 113 -4.65 11.11 10.72
CA ASN A 113 -4.96 12.11 9.70
C ASN A 113 -4.06 12.04 8.46
N GLY A 114 -3.28 10.96 8.31
CA GLY A 114 -2.34 10.76 7.20
C GLY A 114 -0.93 11.20 7.53
N SER A 115 -0.12 11.43 6.51
CA SER A 115 1.34 11.63 6.63
C SER A 115 1.77 13.06 6.92
N TRP A 116 0.87 14.05 6.76
CA TRP A 116 1.24 15.47 6.86
C TRP A 116 1.96 15.84 8.17
N GLN A 117 1.52 15.30 9.32
CA GLN A 117 2.16 15.62 10.59
C GLN A 117 3.63 15.17 10.64
N THR A 118 3.95 14.04 10.04
CA THR A 118 5.35 13.59 9.92
C THR A 118 6.15 14.51 9.00
N VAL A 119 5.55 14.97 7.90
CA VAL A 119 6.17 15.95 6.98
C VAL A 119 6.39 17.28 7.69
N LYS A 120 5.41 17.77 8.45
CA LYS A 120 5.50 18.99 9.26
C LYS A 120 6.66 18.91 10.27
N ARG A 121 6.83 17.74 10.93
CA ARG A 121 7.99 17.50 11.81
C ARG A 121 9.32 17.62 11.06
N MET A 122 9.42 17.11 9.83
CA MET A 122 10.62 17.29 8.99
C MET A 122 10.90 18.77 8.70
N LEU A 123 9.86 19.53 8.30
CA LEU A 123 9.96 20.97 8.02
C LEU A 123 10.35 21.78 9.26
N GLU A 124 9.88 21.38 10.44
CA GLU A 124 10.25 21.99 11.73
C GLU A 124 11.63 21.52 12.23
N GLY A 125 12.32 20.65 11.51
CA GLY A 125 13.62 20.11 11.90
C GLY A 125 13.58 19.17 13.12
N LYS A 126 12.40 18.66 13.47
CA LYS A 126 12.20 17.66 14.52
C LYS A 126 12.61 16.27 14.02
N PRO A 127 13.03 15.35 14.90
CA PRO A 127 13.25 13.97 14.53
C PRO A 127 11.92 13.29 14.18
N VAL A 128 11.95 12.37 13.19
CA VAL A 128 10.80 11.58 12.77
C VAL A 128 11.01 10.10 13.08
N ILE A 129 9.97 9.47 13.63
CA ILE A 129 10.04 8.04 13.98
C ILE A 129 10.14 7.21 12.70
N MET A 130 11.18 6.36 12.67
CA MET A 130 11.40 5.33 11.66
C MET A 130 11.20 3.96 12.30
N HIS A 131 10.39 3.11 11.68
CA HIS A 131 10.18 1.74 12.17
C HIS A 131 11.41 0.85 11.90
N GLY A 132 11.74 0.01 12.88
CA GLY A 132 12.93 -0.83 12.82
C GLY A 132 14.21 0.01 12.73
N ASP A 133 15.11 -0.38 11.89
CA ASP A 133 16.33 0.34 11.51
C ASP A 133 16.20 1.04 10.14
N GLY A 134 15.00 1.02 9.56
CA GLY A 134 14.72 1.60 8.25
C GLY A 134 15.32 0.84 7.06
N THR A 135 15.84 -0.38 7.25
CA THR A 135 16.48 -1.17 6.18
C THR A 135 15.56 -2.15 5.47
N SER A 136 14.33 -2.37 5.97
CA SER A 136 13.37 -3.22 5.27
C SER A 136 13.08 -2.66 3.88
N LEU A 137 13.03 -3.58 2.90
CA LEU A 137 12.85 -3.27 1.48
C LEU A 137 11.37 -3.03 1.17
N TRP A 138 11.12 -2.03 0.35
CA TRP A 138 9.77 -1.64 -0.04
C TRP A 138 9.70 -1.17 -1.49
N THR A 139 8.50 -1.12 -2.05
CA THR A 139 8.27 -0.65 -3.42
C THR A 139 7.19 0.42 -3.43
N MET A 140 7.49 1.56 -4.05
CA MET A 140 6.58 2.67 -4.28
C MET A 140 6.20 2.73 -5.74
N THR A 141 4.90 2.77 -6.04
CA THR A 141 4.40 2.81 -7.42
C THR A 141 3.58 4.07 -7.63
N PHE A 142 4.00 4.92 -8.57
CA PHE A 142 3.24 6.12 -8.90
C PHE A 142 1.92 5.75 -9.58
N ASN A 143 0.84 6.47 -9.29
CA ASN A 143 -0.52 6.17 -9.76
C ASN A 143 -0.62 6.02 -11.28
N THR A 144 0.11 6.85 -12.06
CA THR A 144 0.07 6.78 -13.53
C THR A 144 0.77 5.53 -14.07
N ASP A 145 1.83 5.04 -13.41
CA ASP A 145 2.47 3.78 -13.78
C ASP A 145 1.58 2.59 -13.41
N PHE A 146 0.93 2.62 -12.24
CA PHE A 146 -0.09 1.63 -11.89
C PHE A 146 -1.21 1.60 -12.95
N ALA A 147 -1.71 2.77 -13.36
CA ALA A 147 -2.78 2.88 -14.34
C ALA A 147 -2.40 2.29 -15.72
N LYS A 148 -1.16 2.44 -16.18
CA LYS A 148 -0.68 1.83 -17.45
C LYS A 148 -0.86 0.30 -17.44
N ALA A 149 -0.40 -0.36 -16.38
CA ALA A 149 -0.53 -1.81 -16.25
C ALA A 149 -1.98 -2.24 -16.06
N PHE A 150 -2.73 -1.51 -15.23
CA PHE A 150 -4.14 -1.80 -14.98
C PHE A 150 -4.98 -1.74 -16.26
N ILE A 151 -4.80 -0.69 -17.08
CA ILE A 151 -5.46 -0.55 -18.38
C ILE A 151 -5.01 -1.65 -19.34
N GLY A 152 -3.73 -2.03 -19.33
CA GLY A 152 -3.21 -3.11 -20.16
C GLY A 152 -3.80 -4.50 -19.83
N LEU A 153 -4.31 -4.67 -18.61
CA LEU A 153 -5.02 -5.89 -18.20
C LEU A 153 -6.53 -5.85 -18.49
N MET A 154 -7.10 -4.66 -18.79
CA MET A 154 -8.51 -4.55 -19.15
C MET A 154 -8.79 -5.26 -20.49
N ASN A 155 -9.88 -6.02 -20.52
CA ASN A 155 -10.29 -6.83 -21.68
C ASN A 155 -9.23 -7.80 -22.18
N ASN A 156 -8.25 -8.15 -21.35
CA ASN A 156 -7.28 -9.19 -21.64
C ASN A 156 -7.85 -10.55 -21.24
N PRO A 157 -8.19 -11.45 -22.21
CA PRO A 157 -8.78 -12.74 -21.88
C PRO A 157 -7.82 -13.66 -21.10
N HIS A 158 -6.50 -13.46 -21.23
CA HIS A 158 -5.49 -14.20 -20.48
C HIS A 158 -5.36 -13.73 -19.02
N ALA A 159 -6.04 -12.67 -18.63
CA ALA A 159 -6.10 -12.20 -17.25
C ALA A 159 -7.28 -12.77 -16.46
N LEU A 160 -8.23 -13.45 -17.12
CA LEU A 160 -9.39 -14.05 -16.47
C LEU A 160 -8.99 -15.24 -15.60
N GLY A 161 -9.44 -15.27 -14.37
CA GLY A 161 -9.09 -16.28 -13.37
C GLY A 161 -7.69 -16.13 -12.79
N GLU A 162 -7.00 -15.02 -13.06
CA GLU A 162 -5.62 -14.78 -12.67
C GLU A 162 -5.50 -13.63 -11.67
N ALA A 163 -4.44 -13.68 -10.84
CA ALA A 163 -4.02 -12.57 -10.00
C ALA A 163 -2.75 -11.93 -10.59
N PHE A 164 -2.66 -10.61 -10.50
CA PHE A 164 -1.49 -9.82 -10.90
C PHE A 164 -1.09 -8.85 -9.80
N GLN A 165 0.16 -8.84 -9.42
CA GLN A 165 0.72 -7.72 -8.69
C GLN A 165 1.07 -6.61 -9.68
N ILE A 166 0.71 -5.37 -9.35
CA ILE A 166 1.07 -4.18 -10.15
C ILE A 166 1.93 -3.30 -9.27
N THR A 167 3.24 -3.33 -9.51
CA THR A 167 4.22 -2.55 -8.75
C THR A 167 5.31 -2.00 -9.67
N SER A 168 6.03 -0.98 -9.20
CA SER A 168 7.31 -0.60 -9.80
C SER A 168 8.34 -1.72 -9.62
N ASP A 169 9.33 -1.79 -10.51
CA ASP A 169 10.49 -2.67 -10.36
C ASP A 169 11.55 -2.07 -9.41
N GLU A 170 11.37 -0.80 -9.01
CA GLU A 170 12.26 -0.13 -8.07
C GLU A 170 12.03 -0.65 -6.65
N THR A 171 13.11 -1.09 -6.00
CA THR A 171 13.09 -1.53 -4.61
C THR A 171 13.98 -0.62 -3.78
N LEU A 172 13.44 -0.05 -2.71
CA LEU A 172 14.10 0.92 -1.84
C LEU A 172 14.01 0.48 -0.38
N THR A 173 15.00 0.85 0.42
CA THR A 173 14.85 0.80 1.88
C THR A 173 13.97 1.96 2.36
N TRP A 174 13.35 1.83 3.53
CA TRP A 174 12.62 2.95 4.11
C TRP A 174 13.52 4.15 4.41
N ASN A 175 14.78 3.94 4.74
CA ASN A 175 15.76 5.03 4.85
C ASN A 175 15.89 5.81 3.54
N GLN A 176 16.00 5.12 2.40
CA GLN A 176 16.07 5.78 1.07
C GLN A 176 14.77 6.51 0.73
N ILE A 177 13.61 5.92 1.08
CA ILE A 177 12.29 6.55 0.86
C ILE A 177 12.19 7.86 1.66
N TYR A 178 12.49 7.83 2.96
CA TYR A 178 12.42 9.03 3.80
C TYR A 178 13.48 10.08 3.42
N GLN A 179 14.68 9.63 3.02
CA GLN A 179 15.71 10.54 2.51
C GLN A 179 15.25 11.26 1.25
N ALA A 180 14.64 10.54 0.28
CA ALA A 180 14.11 11.16 -0.93
C ALA A 180 12.98 12.17 -0.65
N ILE A 181 12.15 11.90 0.37
CA ILE A 181 11.14 12.86 0.85
C ILE A 181 11.81 14.11 1.44
N ALA A 182 12.79 13.94 2.34
CA ALA A 182 13.51 15.04 2.96
C ALA A 182 14.27 15.89 1.92
N ASP A 183 14.90 15.24 0.94
CA ASP A 183 15.56 15.93 -0.18
C ASP A 183 14.58 16.74 -1.02
N ALA A 184 13.38 16.21 -1.27
CA ALA A 184 12.31 16.91 -1.99
C ALA A 184 11.79 18.12 -1.20
N LEU A 185 11.73 18.01 0.14
CA LEU A 185 11.36 19.09 1.05
C LEU A 185 12.50 20.13 1.26
N GLY A 186 13.73 19.82 0.85
CA GLY A 186 14.90 20.67 1.07
C GLY A 186 15.35 20.73 2.53
N VAL A 187 15.11 19.68 3.33
CA VAL A 187 15.43 19.63 4.76
C VAL A 187 16.31 18.43 5.11
N PRO A 188 17.11 18.50 6.20
CA PRO A 188 17.85 17.33 6.67
C PRO A 188 16.92 16.21 7.16
N PHE A 189 17.22 14.97 6.76
CA PHE A 189 16.56 13.80 7.32
C PHE A 189 17.11 13.48 8.71
N LYS A 190 16.23 13.45 9.72
CA LYS A 190 16.57 13.17 11.13
C LYS A 190 15.76 11.97 11.64
N PRO A 191 16.16 10.73 11.30
CA PRO A 191 15.45 9.55 11.77
C PRO A 191 15.65 9.31 13.26
N TYR A 192 14.59 8.83 13.92
CA TYR A 192 14.64 8.22 15.24
C TYR A 192 14.14 6.79 15.13
N TYR A 193 15.06 5.83 15.21
CA TYR A 193 14.78 4.42 14.97
C TYR A 193 14.12 3.76 16.17
N VAL A 194 12.96 3.13 15.94
CA VAL A 194 12.17 2.46 16.99
C VAL A 194 11.64 1.14 16.43
N SER A 195 11.77 0.04 17.19
CA SER A 195 11.26 -1.24 16.71
C SER A 195 9.75 -1.21 16.49
N SER A 196 9.26 -1.89 15.45
CA SER A 196 7.83 -1.96 15.13
C SER A 196 7.00 -2.55 16.27
N GLU A 197 7.56 -3.53 17.01
CA GLU A 197 6.92 -4.13 18.18
C GLU A 197 6.73 -3.11 19.30
N PHE A 198 7.76 -2.29 19.56
CA PHE A 198 7.64 -1.23 20.58
C PHE A 198 6.59 -0.20 20.18
N LEU A 199 6.62 0.26 18.91
CA LEU A 199 5.63 1.22 18.41
C LEU A 199 4.20 0.69 18.58
N HIS A 200 3.97 -0.59 18.26
CA HIS A 200 2.68 -1.24 18.48
C HIS A 200 2.30 -1.29 19.96
N ALA A 201 3.24 -1.66 20.83
CA ALA A 201 2.95 -1.84 22.26
C ALA A 201 2.62 -0.54 23.01
N VAL A 202 3.08 0.63 22.50
CA VAL A 202 2.91 1.92 23.16
C VAL A 202 1.95 2.87 22.46
N SER A 203 1.10 2.36 21.56
CA SER A 203 0.16 3.20 20.81
C SER A 203 -1.15 2.51 20.49
N ASP A 204 -2.17 3.31 20.22
CA ASP A 204 -3.47 2.88 19.68
C ASP A 204 -3.53 2.95 18.15
N TYR A 205 -2.39 3.18 17.48
CA TYR A 205 -2.30 3.12 16.02
C TYR A 205 -2.20 1.67 15.54
N ASP A 206 -2.75 1.38 14.36
CA ASP A 206 -2.70 0.02 13.78
C ASP A 206 -1.30 -0.33 13.26
N PHE A 207 -0.28 -0.20 14.12
CA PHE A 207 1.09 -0.58 13.77
C PHE A 207 1.31 -2.09 13.76
N ARG A 208 0.44 -2.87 14.41
CA ARG A 208 0.46 -4.32 14.27
C ARG A 208 0.17 -4.74 12.84
N GLY A 209 -0.87 -4.17 12.23
CA GLY A 209 -1.22 -4.43 10.83
C GLY A 209 -0.25 -3.75 9.87
N SER A 210 -0.16 -2.43 9.96
CA SER A 210 0.52 -1.61 8.96
C SER A 210 2.03 -1.72 8.96
N LEU A 211 2.68 -2.08 10.08
CA LEU A 211 4.12 -2.29 10.18
C LEU A 211 4.46 -3.77 10.28
N ILE A 212 4.10 -4.46 11.38
CA ILE A 212 4.48 -5.86 11.62
C ILE A 212 3.89 -6.78 10.55
N GLY A 213 2.62 -6.54 10.19
CA GLY A 213 1.91 -7.28 9.13
C GLY A 213 2.24 -6.81 7.71
N ASP A 214 3.04 -5.76 7.52
CA ASP A 214 3.28 -5.21 6.19
C ASP A 214 4.68 -4.59 6.08
N LYS A 215 4.86 -3.31 6.40
CA LYS A 215 6.03 -2.47 6.05
C LYS A 215 7.35 -2.86 6.71
N ALA A 216 7.32 -3.55 7.85
CA ALA A 216 8.52 -4.06 8.51
C ALA A 216 9.12 -5.31 7.85
N ASN A 217 8.41 -5.90 6.86
CA ASN A 217 8.89 -7.06 6.12
C ASN A 217 9.50 -6.61 4.80
N SER A 218 10.74 -7.03 4.51
CA SER A 218 11.38 -6.78 3.22
C SER A 218 10.64 -7.51 2.10
N VAL A 219 10.23 -6.76 1.06
CA VAL A 219 9.52 -7.29 -0.11
C VAL A 219 10.20 -6.81 -1.38
N VAL A 220 10.48 -7.75 -2.28
CA VAL A 220 10.94 -7.50 -3.66
C VAL A 220 9.93 -8.16 -4.59
N PHE A 221 9.19 -7.39 -5.35
CA PHE A 221 8.17 -7.92 -6.26
C PHE A 221 8.79 -8.38 -7.57
N ASP A 222 8.43 -9.58 -7.97
CA ASP A 222 8.76 -10.13 -9.28
C ASP A 222 7.60 -9.89 -10.25
N ASN A 223 7.75 -8.91 -11.13
CA ASN A 223 6.71 -8.50 -12.07
C ASN A 223 6.75 -9.25 -13.42
N GLU A 224 7.49 -10.36 -13.55
CA GLU A 224 7.59 -11.10 -14.82
C GLU A 224 6.22 -11.52 -15.36
N LYS A 225 5.29 -11.95 -14.51
CA LYS A 225 3.94 -12.31 -14.92
C LYS A 225 3.21 -11.11 -15.54
N LEU A 226 3.30 -9.96 -14.92
CA LEU A 226 2.72 -8.72 -15.42
C LEU A 226 3.33 -8.31 -16.75
N HIS A 227 4.66 -8.36 -16.89
CA HIS A 227 5.35 -8.03 -18.15
C HIS A 227 4.96 -8.95 -19.30
N ARG A 228 4.71 -10.25 -19.03
CA ARG A 228 4.19 -11.17 -20.04
C ARG A 228 2.75 -10.85 -20.45
N ALA A 229 1.91 -10.47 -19.49
CA ALA A 229 0.49 -10.17 -19.74
C ALA A 229 0.27 -8.81 -20.40
N VAL A 230 1.16 -7.84 -20.11
CA VAL A 230 1.13 -6.48 -20.65
C VAL A 230 2.50 -6.16 -21.28
N PRO A 231 2.78 -6.67 -22.48
CA PRO A 231 4.03 -6.40 -23.18
C PRO A 231 4.25 -4.90 -23.40
N GLY A 232 5.44 -4.42 -23.05
CA GLY A 232 5.79 -3.00 -23.13
C GLY A 232 5.41 -2.17 -21.89
N PHE A 233 4.78 -2.77 -20.88
CA PHE A 233 4.65 -2.08 -19.59
C PHE A 233 6.02 -1.86 -18.97
N ALA A 234 6.23 -0.62 -18.50
CA ALA A 234 7.33 -0.25 -17.62
C ALA A 234 6.86 0.84 -16.66
N ALA A 235 7.20 0.70 -15.39
CA ALA A 235 7.10 1.79 -14.44
C ALA A 235 8.23 2.78 -14.72
N THR A 236 7.88 3.95 -15.22
CA THR A 236 8.86 4.94 -15.72
C THR A 236 9.15 6.08 -14.74
N ILE A 237 8.34 6.20 -13.68
CA ILE A 237 8.50 7.24 -12.66
C ILE A 237 9.20 6.62 -11.45
N ARG A 238 10.48 6.95 -11.27
CA ARG A 238 11.21 6.57 -10.07
C ARG A 238 10.69 7.34 -8.87
N PHE A 239 10.87 6.78 -7.68
CA PHE A 239 10.33 7.37 -6.46
C PHE A 239 10.87 8.78 -6.20
N ASP A 240 12.17 9.00 -6.39
CA ASP A 240 12.80 10.33 -6.21
C ASP A 240 12.24 11.41 -7.14
N GLN A 241 11.72 11.02 -8.31
CA GLN A 241 11.07 11.93 -9.26
C GLN A 241 9.59 12.13 -8.92
N GLY A 242 8.90 11.05 -8.59
CA GLY A 242 7.48 11.08 -8.24
C GLY A 242 7.22 11.86 -6.95
N VAL A 243 8.05 11.64 -5.92
CA VAL A 243 7.87 12.29 -4.62
C VAL A 243 8.04 13.82 -4.68
N ARG A 244 8.88 14.35 -5.57
CA ARG A 244 8.98 15.80 -5.79
C ARG A 244 7.66 16.40 -6.24
N LYS A 245 6.98 15.75 -7.20
CA LYS A 245 5.64 16.18 -7.64
C LYS A 245 4.63 16.16 -6.49
N VAL A 246 4.71 15.13 -5.65
CA VAL A 246 3.82 15.00 -4.49
C VAL A 246 4.10 16.11 -3.47
N VAL A 247 5.36 16.37 -3.16
CA VAL A 247 5.76 17.44 -2.22
C VAL A 247 5.31 18.80 -2.76
N ASP A 248 5.57 19.13 -4.03
CA ASP A 248 5.15 20.38 -4.64
C ASP A 248 3.63 20.55 -4.58
N TYR A 249 2.89 19.48 -4.87
CA TYR A 249 1.44 19.50 -4.80
C TYR A 249 0.94 19.70 -3.36
N VAL A 250 1.41 18.89 -2.41
CA VAL A 250 0.96 18.96 -1.01
C VAL A 250 1.30 20.31 -0.38
N LEU A 251 2.49 20.88 -0.67
CA LEU A 251 2.86 22.20 -0.14
C LEU A 251 2.01 23.34 -0.73
N SER A 252 1.52 23.19 -1.96
CA SER A 252 0.65 24.18 -2.62
C SER A 252 -0.86 23.99 -2.35
N HIS A 253 -1.25 22.90 -1.65
CA HIS A 253 -2.65 22.53 -1.41
C HIS A 253 -2.92 22.33 0.09
N PRO A 254 -3.34 23.39 0.81
CA PRO A 254 -3.57 23.32 2.26
C PRO A 254 -4.57 22.24 2.69
N GLU A 255 -5.51 21.85 1.82
CA GLU A 255 -6.47 20.79 2.10
C GLU A 255 -5.81 19.40 2.25
N CYS A 256 -4.59 19.22 1.74
CA CYS A 256 -3.77 18.01 1.92
C CYS A 256 -2.97 18.04 3.25
N GLN A 257 -2.91 19.20 3.91
CA GLN A 257 -2.07 19.45 5.07
C GLN A 257 -2.85 19.26 6.39
N LYS A 258 -3.43 18.07 6.57
CA LYS A 258 -4.22 17.75 7.76
C LYS A 258 -3.31 17.51 8.95
N GLU A 259 -3.32 18.43 9.92
CA GLU A 259 -2.57 18.31 11.17
C GLU A 259 -3.10 17.18 12.05
N ASP A 260 -2.18 16.55 12.79
CA ASP A 260 -2.44 15.54 13.81
C ASP A 260 -1.60 15.83 15.05
N PRO A 261 -2.04 16.82 15.89
CA PRO A 261 -1.29 17.20 17.08
C PRO A 261 -1.14 16.07 18.10
N GLU A 262 -2.08 15.13 18.17
CA GLU A 262 -1.99 13.97 19.04
C GLU A 262 -0.82 13.08 18.62
N PHE A 263 -0.67 12.86 17.33
CA PHE A 263 0.45 12.10 16.77
C PHE A 263 1.78 12.82 17.01
N ASP A 264 1.84 14.15 16.85
CA ASP A 264 3.05 14.93 17.12
C ASP A 264 3.51 14.78 18.58
N GLN A 265 2.57 14.96 19.53
CA GLN A 265 2.83 14.80 20.97
C GLN A 265 3.23 13.37 21.32
N TRP A 266 2.59 12.38 20.70
CA TRP A 266 2.95 10.98 20.90
C TRP A 266 4.39 10.70 20.41
N CYS A 267 4.80 11.22 19.26
CA CYS A 267 6.18 11.12 18.79
C CYS A 267 7.18 11.71 19.79
N ASP A 268 6.91 12.92 20.28
CA ASP A 268 7.78 13.59 21.26
C ASP A 268 7.86 12.79 22.57
N LYS A 269 6.75 12.24 23.03
CA LYS A 269 6.69 11.40 24.25
C LYS A 269 7.50 10.10 24.08
N VAL A 270 7.38 9.42 22.94
CA VAL A 270 8.14 8.18 22.66
C VAL A 270 9.64 8.49 22.64
N ILE A 271 10.05 9.53 21.90
CA ILE A 271 11.46 9.92 21.79
C ILE A 271 12.03 10.30 23.14
N ALA A 272 11.32 11.13 23.93
CA ALA A 272 11.77 11.55 25.25
C ALA A 272 11.91 10.38 26.24
N ALA A 273 10.99 9.41 26.20
CA ALA A 273 11.06 8.22 27.06
C ALA A 273 12.28 7.35 26.72
N LEU A 274 12.55 7.12 25.43
CA LEU A 274 13.70 6.34 24.99
C LEU A 274 15.03 7.04 25.24
N GLU A 275 15.11 8.37 25.06
CA GLU A 275 16.31 9.15 25.42
C GLU A 275 16.56 9.17 26.94
N LYS A 276 15.51 9.18 27.77
CA LYS A 276 15.64 9.03 29.22
C LYS A 276 16.22 7.66 29.58
N ALA A 277 15.62 6.58 29.05
CA ALA A 277 16.11 5.22 29.31
C ALA A 277 17.57 5.04 28.86
N LYS A 278 17.95 5.59 27.71
CA LYS A 278 19.33 5.57 27.21
C LYS A 278 20.30 6.28 28.18
N LYS A 279 19.93 7.43 28.74
CA LYS A 279 20.75 8.13 29.74
C LYS A 279 20.91 7.31 31.03
N GLU A 280 19.84 6.66 31.49
CA GLU A 280 19.87 5.80 32.68
C GLU A 280 20.76 4.57 32.51
N LEU A 281 20.85 4.01 31.29
CA LEU A 281 21.72 2.87 30.97
C LEU A 281 23.20 3.26 30.82
N LEU A 282 23.51 4.55 30.63
CA LEU A 282 24.87 5.07 30.50
C LEU A 282 25.43 5.64 31.81
N ALA A 283 24.57 5.79 32.82
CA ALA A 283 24.94 6.28 34.16
C ALA A 283 25.41 5.13 35.07
#